data_3ec56f368013661b99e741caa8ca0659
#
_entry.id   3ec56f368013661b99e741caa8ca0659
#
_cell.length_a   1.000
_cell.length_b   1.000
_cell.length_c   1.000
_cell.angle_alpha   90.00
_cell.angle_beta   90.00
_cell.angle_gamma   90.00
#
_symmetry.space_group_name_H-M   'P 1'
#
loop_
_entity.id
_entity.type
_entity.pdbx_description
1 polymer ?
#
loop_
_entity_poly.entity_id
_entity_poly.type
_entity_poly.pdbx_seq_one_letter_code
_entity_poly.pdbx_strand_id
1 'polypeptide(L)'
;NFPEVQQVVSRIGAAEVPTDPMSMEESDIMVKLKPKSEWVSAASKDELADKIKAAIENEIPNMEIEFTQPIEMRFNELISGTRSDVAVKIFGEDLDILAQKAHEIEKAIKNIPGASDVIIEKTEGLPQMFVQYDRSKIARYGLNIADLNEMIALSFAGKTVGNVFEGEKRFDMVIRLDQDNRQSIEDLKNLYVSIPNGEQIPLSELAKIEYTEGPAKISRDNTNRRIVVGINVRNRDL
;
A
#
# COMPACT_ATOMS: atom_id res chain seq x y z
N ASN A 1 6.82 18.01 18.61
CA ASN A 1 7.45 19.11 17.83
C ASN A 1 8.95 19.07 18.04
N PHE A 2 9.73 18.91 16.94
CA PHE A 2 11.18 18.94 16.93
C PHE A 2 11.64 20.28 16.36
N PRO A 3 12.42 21.08 17.08
CA PRO A 3 12.83 22.43 16.65
C PRO A 3 13.75 22.41 15.42
N GLU A 4 14.40 21.28 15.13
CA GLU A 4 15.24 21.02 13.97
C GLU A 4 14.46 20.89 12.66
N VAL A 5 13.17 20.56 12.74
CA VAL A 5 12.33 20.36 11.56
C VAL A 5 11.89 21.72 11.01
N GLN A 6 12.21 21.97 9.73
CA GLN A 6 11.81 23.16 9.02
C GLN A 6 10.48 22.96 8.28
N GLN A 7 10.33 21.82 7.60
CA GLN A 7 9.17 21.51 6.77
C GLN A 7 8.97 20.00 6.67
N VAL A 8 7.74 19.57 6.56
CA VAL A 8 7.36 18.18 6.31
C VAL A 8 6.44 18.14 5.09
N VAL A 9 6.74 17.21 4.16
CA VAL A 9 5.92 16.93 2.98
C VAL A 9 5.70 15.43 2.91
N SER A 10 4.45 15.01 2.82
CA SER A 10 4.08 13.59 2.74
C SER A 10 3.54 13.26 1.35
N ARG A 11 3.97 12.12 0.81
CA ARG A 11 3.39 11.46 -0.35
C ARG A 11 2.76 10.15 0.14
N ILE A 12 1.46 10.02 -0.01
CA ILE A 12 0.68 8.91 0.55
C ILE A 12 0.08 8.08 -0.59
N GLY A 13 0.26 6.75 -0.50
CA GLY A 13 -0.36 5.80 -1.39
C GLY A 13 0.31 5.65 -2.76
N ALA A 14 -0.28 4.80 -3.60
CA ALA A 14 0.18 4.54 -4.95
C ALA A 14 0.01 5.75 -5.87
N ALA A 15 1.02 6.04 -6.68
CA ALA A 15 0.92 7.07 -7.71
C ALA A 15 0.01 6.60 -8.85
N GLU A 16 -0.74 7.53 -9.47
CA GLU A 16 -1.57 7.25 -10.65
C GLU A 16 -0.74 6.69 -11.82
N VAL A 17 0.48 7.23 -11.98
CA VAL A 17 1.49 6.65 -12.89
C VAL A 17 2.49 5.87 -12.04
N PRO A 18 2.62 4.55 -12.21
CA PRO A 18 3.42 3.70 -11.32
C PRO A 18 4.93 3.84 -11.61
N THR A 19 5.47 5.02 -11.28
CA THR A 19 6.91 5.27 -11.36
C THR A 19 7.67 4.75 -10.13
N ASP A 20 6.92 4.46 -9.05
CA ASP A 20 7.43 3.97 -7.78
C ASP A 20 6.39 3.00 -7.19
N PRO A 21 6.72 1.73 -6.96
CA PRO A 21 5.78 0.72 -6.51
C PRO A 21 5.47 0.83 -5.01
N MET A 22 4.72 1.87 -4.63
CA MET A 22 4.18 2.03 -3.27
C MET A 22 2.82 1.35 -3.15
N SER A 23 2.58 0.70 -2.03
CA SER A 23 1.25 0.23 -1.64
C SER A 23 0.37 1.39 -1.18
N MET A 24 -0.95 1.16 -1.08
CA MET A 24 -1.90 2.23 -0.68
C MET A 24 -1.68 2.72 0.75
N GLU A 25 -1.18 1.86 1.62
CA GLU A 25 -0.88 2.15 3.03
C GLU A 25 0.52 2.73 3.26
N GLU A 26 1.39 2.68 2.26
CA GLU A 26 2.75 3.25 2.37
C GLU A 26 2.73 4.77 2.21
N SER A 27 3.64 5.42 2.92
CA SER A 27 3.80 6.87 2.86
C SER A 27 5.28 7.24 2.92
N ASP A 28 5.73 8.05 1.97
CA ASP A 28 7.04 8.70 2.01
C ASP A 28 6.90 10.09 2.64
N ILE A 29 7.56 10.30 3.75
CA ILE A 29 7.54 11.57 4.48
C ILE A 29 8.89 12.26 4.36
N MET A 30 8.95 13.30 3.55
CA MET A 30 10.15 14.12 3.40
C MET A 30 10.23 15.14 4.53
N VAL A 31 11.22 14.99 5.41
CA VAL A 31 11.49 15.91 6.51
C VAL A 31 12.67 16.80 6.16
N LYS A 32 12.41 18.07 5.90
CA LYS A 32 13.46 19.06 5.67
C LYS A 32 13.94 19.60 7.01
N LEU A 33 15.23 19.48 7.27
CA LEU A 33 15.85 19.93 8.50
C LEU A 33 16.49 21.31 8.33
N LYS A 34 16.57 22.04 9.43
CA LYS A 34 17.36 23.29 9.52
C LYS A 34 18.84 23.03 9.45
N PRO A 35 19.68 24.06 9.21
CA PRO A 35 21.13 23.93 9.31
C PRO A 35 21.54 23.34 10.66
N LYS A 36 22.59 22.48 10.64
CA LYS A 36 23.03 21.76 11.85
C LYS A 36 23.43 22.67 13.00
N SER A 37 23.89 23.90 12.69
CA SER A 37 24.21 24.92 13.69
C SER A 37 23.02 25.41 14.53
N GLU A 38 21.79 25.16 14.08
CA GLU A 38 20.55 25.56 14.76
C GLU A 38 19.91 24.39 15.53
N TRP A 39 20.56 23.23 15.55
CA TRP A 39 20.05 22.07 16.25
C TRP A 39 20.28 22.17 17.75
N VAL A 40 19.25 21.83 18.53
CA VAL A 40 19.26 21.92 20.00
C VAL A 40 18.92 20.62 20.69
N SER A 41 18.14 19.71 20.06
CA SER A 41 17.67 18.49 20.67
C SER A 41 18.49 17.26 20.30
N ALA A 42 19.32 17.32 19.25
CA ALA A 42 20.11 16.20 18.77
C ALA A 42 21.49 16.63 18.22
N ALA A 43 22.50 15.84 18.50
CA ALA A 43 23.87 16.09 18.00
C ALA A 43 24.13 15.50 16.60
N SER A 44 23.35 14.50 16.19
CA SER A 44 23.45 13.84 14.89
C SER A 44 22.09 13.61 14.25
N LYS A 45 22.10 13.26 12.93
CA LYS A 45 20.86 12.88 12.23
C LYS A 45 20.28 11.58 12.80
N ASP A 46 21.13 10.63 13.12
CA ASP A 46 20.73 9.33 13.66
C ASP A 46 20.05 9.50 15.03
N GLU A 47 20.63 10.33 15.90
CA GLU A 47 20.02 10.65 17.20
C GLU A 47 18.65 11.33 17.01
N LEU A 48 18.53 12.25 16.04
CA LEU A 48 17.27 12.91 15.73
C LEU A 48 16.25 11.92 15.19
N ALA A 49 16.66 11.00 14.30
CA ALA A 49 15.80 9.97 13.74
C ALA A 49 15.28 9.04 14.84
N ASP A 50 16.13 8.59 15.76
CA ASP A 50 15.71 7.76 16.89
C ASP A 50 14.71 8.45 17.81
N LYS A 51 14.91 9.74 18.07
CA LYS A 51 13.96 10.56 18.86
C LYS A 51 12.62 10.73 18.15
N ILE A 52 12.64 10.98 16.83
CA ILE A 52 11.42 11.09 16.02
C ILE A 52 10.70 9.74 16.00
N LYS A 53 11.43 8.64 15.79
CA LYS A 53 10.88 7.28 15.80
C LYS A 53 10.16 6.99 17.12
N ALA A 54 10.84 7.18 18.23
CA ALA A 54 10.26 6.96 19.56
C ALA A 54 9.01 7.82 19.80
N ALA A 55 9.00 9.08 19.33
CA ALA A 55 7.84 9.94 19.45
C ALA A 55 6.64 9.45 18.64
N ILE A 56 6.88 8.97 17.41
CA ILE A 56 5.80 8.46 16.55
C ILE A 56 5.27 7.13 17.09
N GLU A 57 6.13 6.20 17.49
CA GLU A 57 5.74 4.90 18.05
C GLU A 57 4.90 5.05 19.34
N ASN A 58 5.16 6.08 20.15
CA ASN A 58 4.34 6.40 21.30
C ASN A 58 2.95 6.93 20.98
N GLU A 59 2.81 7.68 19.86
CA GLU A 59 1.52 8.26 19.44
C GLU A 59 0.72 7.28 18.56
N ILE A 60 1.41 6.50 17.72
CA ILE A 60 0.80 5.57 16.76
C ILE A 60 1.46 4.19 16.92
N PRO A 61 0.94 3.36 17.82
CA PRO A 61 1.49 2.02 18.02
C PRO A 61 1.32 1.15 16.78
N ASN A 62 2.29 0.24 16.55
CA ASN A 62 2.37 -0.70 15.43
C ASN A 62 2.59 -0.05 14.04
N MET A 63 3.10 1.18 13.99
CA MET A 63 3.57 1.77 12.74
C MET A 63 5.01 1.32 12.47
N GLU A 64 5.25 0.77 11.29
CA GLU A 64 6.60 0.47 10.82
C GLU A 64 7.22 1.73 10.22
N ILE A 65 8.37 2.14 10.73
CA ILE A 65 9.03 3.39 10.33
C ILE A 65 10.48 3.11 9.97
N GLU A 66 10.86 3.57 8.79
CA GLU A 66 12.23 3.53 8.28
C GLU A 66 12.72 4.95 8.02
N PHE A 67 13.98 5.24 8.40
CA PHE A 67 14.62 6.50 8.10
C PHE A 67 15.73 6.30 7.07
N THR A 68 15.62 7.00 5.96
CA THR A 68 16.61 6.98 4.88
C THR A 68 16.94 8.39 4.43
N GLN A 69 17.99 8.54 3.62
CA GLN A 69 18.28 9.78 2.93
C GLN A 69 17.94 9.64 1.44
N PRO A 70 17.33 10.63 0.79
CA PRO A 70 16.80 10.48 -0.57
C PRO A 70 17.80 10.00 -1.62
N ILE A 71 19.06 10.48 -1.54
CA ILE A 71 20.11 10.10 -2.50
C ILE A 71 20.59 8.67 -2.21
N GLU A 72 20.84 8.36 -0.96
CA GLU A 72 21.26 7.04 -0.49
C GLU A 72 20.23 5.98 -0.80
N MET A 73 18.96 6.25 -0.49
CA MET A 73 17.82 5.38 -0.82
C MET A 73 17.78 5.07 -2.33
N ARG A 74 17.94 6.08 -3.19
CA ARG A 74 17.94 5.87 -4.65
C ARG A 74 19.14 5.07 -5.12
N PHE A 75 20.29 5.26 -4.50
CA PHE A 75 21.48 4.49 -4.79
C PHE A 75 21.30 3.01 -4.42
N ASN A 76 20.75 2.75 -3.23
CA ASN A 76 20.43 1.39 -2.78
C ASN A 76 19.40 0.71 -3.68
N GLU A 77 18.33 1.40 -4.08
CA GLU A 77 17.34 0.89 -5.03
C GLU A 77 17.96 0.48 -6.38
N LEU A 78 18.90 1.28 -6.91
CA LEU A 78 19.54 0.99 -8.19
C LEU A 78 20.48 -0.22 -8.13
N ILE A 79 21.15 -0.43 -6.98
CA ILE A 79 22.13 -1.51 -6.82
C ILE A 79 21.46 -2.81 -6.37
N SER A 80 20.67 -2.75 -5.32
CA SER A 80 20.10 -3.94 -4.66
C SER A 80 18.64 -4.19 -5.01
N GLY A 81 17.94 -3.21 -5.59
CA GLY A 81 16.52 -3.22 -5.84
C GLY A 81 15.68 -3.05 -4.55
N THR A 82 16.29 -2.55 -3.49
CA THR A 82 15.66 -2.28 -2.18
C THR A 82 16.11 -0.94 -1.64
N ARG A 83 15.33 -0.36 -0.72
CA ARG A 83 15.64 0.96 -0.13
C ARG A 83 16.64 0.86 1.03
N SER A 84 16.71 -0.32 1.68
CA SER A 84 17.51 -0.57 2.87
C SER A 84 18.98 -0.82 2.53
N ASP A 85 19.89 -0.60 3.49
CA ASP A 85 21.33 -0.81 3.35
C ASP A 85 21.68 -2.26 3.09
N VAL A 86 20.98 -3.18 3.78
CA VAL A 86 21.10 -4.63 3.61
C VAL A 86 19.74 -5.23 3.32
N ALA A 87 19.66 -6.17 2.39
CA ALA A 87 18.44 -6.85 2.03
C ALA A 87 18.63 -8.36 2.03
N VAL A 88 17.79 -9.07 2.77
CA VAL A 88 17.68 -10.52 2.71
C VAL A 88 16.49 -10.87 1.83
N LYS A 89 16.75 -11.45 0.65
CA LYS A 89 15.73 -11.88 -0.29
C LYS A 89 15.44 -13.37 -0.08
N ILE A 90 14.19 -13.70 0.20
CA ILE A 90 13.72 -15.08 0.39
C ILE A 90 12.85 -15.43 -0.81
N PHE A 91 13.13 -16.54 -1.46
CA PHE A 91 12.42 -16.99 -2.66
C PHE A 91 11.56 -18.20 -2.36
N GLY A 92 10.36 -18.26 -2.95
CA GLY A 92 9.43 -19.38 -2.81
C GLY A 92 8.12 -19.11 -3.54
N GLU A 93 7.31 -20.15 -3.70
CA GLU A 93 6.03 -20.05 -4.42
C GLU A 93 4.86 -19.68 -3.49
N ASP A 94 4.93 -20.06 -2.22
CA ASP A 94 3.88 -19.88 -1.22
C ASP A 94 4.14 -18.61 -0.40
N LEU A 95 3.17 -17.66 -0.42
CA LEU A 95 3.31 -16.37 0.25
C LEU A 95 3.29 -16.51 1.78
N ASP A 96 2.50 -17.43 2.31
CA ASP A 96 2.37 -17.62 3.76
C ASP A 96 3.68 -18.19 4.34
N ILE A 97 4.29 -19.14 3.62
CA ILE A 97 5.61 -19.67 3.97
C ILE A 97 6.69 -18.59 3.88
N LEU A 98 6.64 -17.75 2.84
CA LEU A 98 7.57 -16.64 2.70
C LEU A 98 7.45 -15.65 3.85
N ALA A 99 6.23 -15.25 4.22
CA ALA A 99 5.96 -14.37 5.34
C ALA A 99 6.46 -14.97 6.67
N GLN A 100 6.17 -16.25 6.92
CA GLN A 100 6.67 -16.95 8.11
C GLN A 100 8.20 -16.92 8.18
N LYS A 101 8.90 -17.21 7.07
CA LYS A 101 10.36 -17.20 7.03
C LYS A 101 10.94 -15.80 7.19
N ALA A 102 10.28 -14.78 6.67
CA ALA A 102 10.68 -13.40 6.87
C ALA A 102 10.62 -13.01 8.37
N HIS A 103 9.56 -13.39 9.07
CA HIS A 103 9.45 -13.17 10.52
C HIS A 103 10.47 -13.96 11.34
N GLU A 104 10.83 -15.19 10.93
CA GLU A 104 11.92 -15.94 11.57
C GLU A 104 13.26 -15.21 11.44
N ILE A 105 13.54 -14.65 10.28
CA ILE A 105 14.76 -13.86 9.99
C ILE A 105 14.74 -12.54 10.77
N GLU A 106 13.63 -11.81 10.76
CA GLU A 106 13.47 -10.59 11.56
C GLU A 106 13.84 -10.83 13.03
N LYS A 107 13.27 -11.88 13.64
CA LYS A 107 13.55 -12.25 15.03
C LYS A 107 15.02 -12.57 15.28
N ALA A 108 15.69 -13.20 14.33
CA ALA A 108 17.12 -13.52 14.43
C ALA A 108 18.00 -12.26 14.36
N ILE A 109 17.60 -11.30 13.50
CA ILE A 109 18.40 -10.10 13.21
C ILE A 109 18.16 -8.99 14.23
N LYS A 110 16.95 -8.85 14.76
CA LYS A 110 16.55 -7.75 15.66
C LYS A 110 17.46 -7.54 16.87
N ASN A 111 18.16 -8.57 17.31
CA ASN A 111 19.07 -8.50 18.45
C ASN A 111 20.56 -8.32 18.06
N ILE A 112 20.85 -8.16 16.77
CA ILE A 112 22.22 -7.96 16.29
C ILE A 112 22.59 -6.48 16.48
N PRO A 113 23.71 -6.17 17.19
CA PRO A 113 24.14 -4.80 17.36
C PRO A 113 24.40 -4.12 16.00
N GLY A 114 23.80 -2.95 15.79
CA GLY A 114 23.89 -2.18 14.56
C GLY A 114 22.75 -2.44 13.57
N ALA A 115 21.97 -3.52 13.72
CA ALA A 115 20.74 -3.69 12.95
C ALA A 115 19.67 -2.75 13.50
N SER A 116 19.27 -1.80 12.68
CA SER A 116 18.19 -0.84 12.96
C SER A 116 17.11 -1.01 11.89
N ASP A 117 15.90 -0.53 12.14
CA ASP A 117 14.79 -0.50 11.18
C ASP A 117 14.72 -1.79 10.34
N VAL A 118 14.53 -2.94 11.03
CA VAL A 118 14.30 -4.22 10.35
C VAL A 118 12.87 -4.23 9.88
N ILE A 119 12.66 -4.20 8.55
CA ILE A 119 11.36 -4.10 7.92
C ILE A 119 11.14 -5.29 6.99
N ILE A 120 10.01 -5.95 7.15
CA ILE A 120 9.56 -7.00 6.25
C ILE A 120 8.68 -6.38 5.16
N GLU A 121 8.96 -6.71 3.90
CA GLU A 121 8.09 -6.35 2.78
C GLU A 121 6.67 -6.88 3.03
N LYS A 122 5.69 -5.98 3.08
CA LYS A 122 4.30 -6.35 3.38
C LYS A 122 3.67 -7.08 2.20
N THR A 123 3.40 -8.35 2.38
CA THR A 123 2.84 -9.21 1.34
C THR A 123 1.40 -9.65 1.63
N GLU A 124 0.90 -9.45 2.85
CA GLU A 124 -0.40 -9.94 3.32
C GLU A 124 -1.16 -8.89 4.13
N GLY A 125 -2.41 -9.20 4.50
CA GLY A 125 -3.19 -8.40 5.43
C GLY A 125 -3.87 -7.18 4.79
N LEU A 126 -3.98 -7.09 3.45
CA LEU A 126 -4.77 -6.02 2.82
C LEU A 126 -6.26 -6.40 2.83
N PRO A 127 -7.11 -5.68 3.59
CA PRO A 127 -8.55 -5.93 3.58
C PRO A 127 -9.12 -5.66 2.18
N GLN A 128 -9.83 -6.65 1.64
CA GLN A 128 -10.44 -6.58 0.31
C GLN A 128 -11.90 -7.00 0.37
N MET A 129 -12.76 -6.34 -0.39
CA MET A 129 -14.11 -6.83 -0.68
C MET A 129 -14.01 -7.86 -1.80
N PHE A 130 -14.21 -9.13 -1.47
CA PHE A 130 -14.12 -10.23 -2.43
C PHE A 130 -15.51 -10.58 -2.94
N VAL A 131 -15.66 -10.63 -4.27
CA VAL A 131 -16.92 -10.97 -4.96
C VAL A 131 -16.76 -12.31 -5.65
N GLN A 132 -17.36 -13.35 -5.08
CA GLN A 132 -17.36 -14.69 -5.66
C GLN A 132 -18.68 -14.93 -6.42
N TYR A 133 -18.61 -14.88 -7.74
CA TYR A 133 -19.77 -15.04 -8.61
C TYR A 133 -20.33 -16.47 -8.64
N ASP A 134 -21.65 -16.60 -8.52
CA ASP A 134 -22.40 -17.83 -8.86
C ASP A 134 -22.68 -17.84 -10.37
N ARG A 135 -21.81 -18.52 -11.10
CA ARG A 135 -21.87 -18.60 -12.57
C ARG A 135 -23.20 -19.22 -13.06
N SER A 136 -23.78 -20.16 -12.29
CA SER A 136 -25.03 -20.81 -12.64
C SER A 136 -26.22 -19.85 -12.53
N LYS A 137 -26.27 -19.03 -11.49
CA LYS A 137 -27.29 -17.99 -11.34
C LYS A 137 -27.15 -16.92 -12.42
N ILE A 138 -25.91 -16.43 -12.66
CA ILE A 138 -25.62 -15.42 -13.69
C ILE A 138 -26.14 -15.90 -15.06
N ALA A 139 -25.83 -17.13 -15.44
CA ALA A 139 -26.30 -17.72 -16.69
C ALA A 139 -27.83 -17.84 -16.75
N ARG A 140 -28.49 -18.23 -15.64
CA ARG A 140 -29.95 -18.33 -15.55
C ARG A 140 -30.64 -17.00 -15.77
N TYR A 141 -30.06 -15.91 -15.28
CA TYR A 141 -30.58 -14.56 -15.48
C TYR A 141 -30.16 -13.94 -16.83
N GLY A 142 -29.40 -14.65 -17.65
CA GLY A 142 -28.92 -14.16 -18.94
C GLY A 142 -27.90 -13.01 -18.84
N LEU A 143 -27.16 -12.96 -17.74
CA LEU A 143 -26.18 -11.92 -17.48
C LEU A 143 -24.78 -12.36 -17.86
N ASN A 144 -23.87 -11.39 -17.99
CA ASN A 144 -22.46 -11.59 -18.28
C ASN A 144 -21.61 -11.09 -17.11
N ILE A 145 -20.58 -11.84 -16.73
CA ILE A 145 -19.66 -11.45 -15.65
C ILE A 145 -18.93 -10.14 -15.98
N ALA A 146 -18.59 -9.90 -17.24
CA ALA A 146 -17.94 -8.66 -17.67
C ALA A 146 -18.82 -7.43 -17.35
N ASP A 147 -20.12 -7.53 -17.64
CA ASP A 147 -21.07 -6.45 -17.40
C ASP A 147 -21.25 -6.18 -15.88
N LEU A 148 -21.25 -7.24 -15.08
CA LEU A 148 -21.28 -7.13 -13.61
C LEU A 148 -20.01 -6.44 -13.07
N ASN A 149 -18.84 -6.82 -13.56
CA ASN A 149 -17.58 -6.18 -13.18
C ASN A 149 -17.55 -4.71 -13.58
N GLU A 150 -18.00 -4.39 -14.79
CA GLU A 150 -18.08 -2.99 -15.27
C GLU A 150 -19.01 -2.16 -14.39
N MET A 151 -20.17 -2.71 -14.04
CA MET A 151 -21.12 -2.05 -13.16
C MET A 151 -20.56 -1.81 -11.75
N ILE A 152 -19.90 -2.80 -11.15
CA ILE A 152 -19.24 -2.66 -9.84
C ILE A 152 -18.15 -1.59 -9.92
N ALA A 153 -17.29 -1.65 -10.94
CA ALA A 153 -16.23 -0.68 -11.14
C ALA A 153 -16.78 0.74 -11.32
N LEU A 154 -17.82 0.92 -12.15
CA LEU A 154 -18.48 2.20 -12.33
C LEU A 154 -19.07 2.72 -11.03
N SER A 155 -19.73 1.85 -10.25
CA SER A 155 -20.42 2.23 -9.03
C SER A 155 -19.45 2.66 -7.92
N PHE A 156 -18.37 1.92 -7.70
CA PHE A 156 -17.45 2.13 -6.59
C PHE A 156 -16.21 2.94 -6.97
N ALA A 157 -15.53 2.61 -8.06
CA ALA A 157 -14.33 3.33 -8.52
C ALA A 157 -14.67 4.57 -9.35
N GLY A 158 -15.72 4.45 -10.16
CA GLY A 158 -16.10 5.45 -11.13
C GLY A 158 -15.57 5.16 -12.54
N LYS A 159 -16.25 5.73 -13.53
CA LYS A 159 -15.86 5.62 -14.94
C LYS A 159 -15.80 7.00 -15.56
N THR A 160 -14.69 7.32 -16.21
CA THR A 160 -14.55 8.54 -17.01
C THR A 160 -15.43 8.43 -18.24
N VAL A 161 -16.39 9.36 -18.38
CA VAL A 161 -17.37 9.41 -19.48
C VAL A 161 -17.11 10.54 -20.46
N GLY A 162 -16.17 11.41 -20.13
CA GLY A 162 -15.78 12.53 -20.98
C GLY A 162 -14.78 13.43 -20.29
N ASN A 163 -14.49 14.57 -20.93
CA ASN A 163 -13.58 15.56 -20.41
C ASN A 163 -14.20 16.95 -20.48
N VAL A 164 -13.90 17.77 -19.49
CA VAL A 164 -14.20 19.20 -19.45
C VAL A 164 -12.92 19.98 -19.65
N PHE A 165 -12.94 20.96 -20.55
CA PHE A 165 -11.80 21.84 -20.82
C PHE A 165 -12.08 23.22 -20.21
N GLU A 166 -11.14 23.69 -19.40
CA GLU A 166 -11.12 25.04 -18.85
C GLU A 166 -9.83 25.75 -19.28
N GLY A 167 -9.89 26.43 -20.41
CA GLY A 167 -8.71 26.97 -21.08
C GLY A 167 -7.79 25.84 -21.57
N GLU A 168 -6.54 25.81 -21.09
CA GLU A 168 -5.57 24.74 -21.39
C GLU A 168 -5.66 23.52 -20.45
N LYS A 169 -6.46 23.60 -19.39
CA LYS A 169 -6.63 22.52 -18.43
C LYS A 169 -7.72 21.55 -18.87
N ARG A 170 -7.45 20.27 -18.72
CA ARG A 170 -8.38 19.19 -19.00
C ARG A 170 -8.71 18.47 -17.69
N PHE A 171 -10.01 18.28 -17.43
CA PHE A 171 -10.53 17.56 -16.27
C PHE A 171 -11.39 16.39 -16.76
N ASP A 172 -11.20 15.23 -16.13
CA ASP A 172 -12.02 14.07 -16.41
C ASP A 172 -13.39 14.22 -15.76
N MET A 173 -14.44 13.93 -16.54
CA MET A 173 -15.80 13.81 -16.02
C MET A 173 -16.05 12.36 -15.62
N VAL A 174 -16.18 12.12 -14.32
CA VAL A 174 -16.31 10.78 -13.75
C VAL A 174 -17.72 10.57 -13.19
N ILE A 175 -18.37 9.47 -13.59
CA ILE A 175 -19.64 9.02 -13.02
C ILE A 175 -19.34 7.90 -12.02
N ARG A 176 -19.90 8.01 -10.81
CA ARG A 176 -19.88 6.99 -9.77
C ARG A 176 -21.03 7.17 -8.80
N LEU A 177 -21.30 6.18 -7.95
CA LEU A 177 -22.27 6.33 -6.88
C LEU A 177 -21.83 7.42 -5.90
N ASP A 178 -22.82 8.04 -5.25
CA ASP A 178 -22.58 8.96 -4.15
C ASP A 178 -21.82 8.28 -3.00
N GLN A 179 -21.11 9.07 -2.21
CA GLN A 179 -20.24 8.57 -1.14
C GLN A 179 -21.00 7.71 -0.15
N ASP A 180 -22.22 8.09 0.20
CA ASP A 180 -23.03 7.39 1.19
C ASP A 180 -23.50 6.00 0.73
N ASN A 181 -23.43 5.72 -0.57
CA ASN A 181 -23.87 4.47 -1.19
C ASN A 181 -22.70 3.57 -1.67
N ARG A 182 -21.48 3.78 -1.20
CA ARG A 182 -20.28 3.03 -1.60
C ARG A 182 -19.21 2.92 -0.50
N GLN A 183 -19.64 2.95 0.77
CA GLN A 183 -18.71 2.90 1.92
C GLN A 183 -18.57 1.50 2.51
N SER A 184 -19.55 0.66 2.38
CA SER A 184 -19.64 -0.59 3.09
C SER A 184 -19.85 -1.80 2.16
N ILE A 185 -19.61 -2.99 2.69
CA ILE A 185 -19.92 -4.24 1.99
C ILE A 185 -21.43 -4.41 1.75
N GLU A 186 -22.25 -3.83 2.61
CA GLU A 186 -23.72 -3.87 2.46
C GLU A 186 -24.17 -3.04 1.26
N ASP A 187 -23.50 -1.93 0.96
CA ASP A 187 -23.78 -1.13 -0.24
C ASP A 187 -23.48 -1.96 -1.50
N LEU A 188 -22.39 -2.74 -1.48
CA LEU A 188 -22.04 -3.63 -2.59
C LEU A 188 -23.02 -4.79 -2.73
N LYS A 189 -23.46 -5.40 -1.63
CA LYS A 189 -24.49 -6.48 -1.64
C LYS A 189 -25.81 -6.01 -2.19
N ASN A 190 -26.21 -4.78 -1.85
CA ASN A 190 -27.46 -4.16 -2.26
C ASN A 190 -27.39 -3.42 -3.60
N LEU A 191 -26.25 -3.50 -4.31
CA LEU A 191 -26.13 -2.92 -5.65
C LEU A 191 -27.09 -3.65 -6.60
N TYR A 192 -28.04 -2.91 -7.19
CA TYR A 192 -29.04 -3.48 -8.08
C TYR A 192 -28.50 -3.69 -9.49
N VAL A 193 -28.70 -4.90 -9.99
CA VAL A 193 -28.35 -5.32 -11.36
C VAL A 193 -29.60 -5.41 -12.19
N SER A 194 -29.65 -4.74 -13.33
CA SER A 194 -30.75 -4.87 -14.30
C SER A 194 -30.59 -6.16 -15.11
N ILE A 195 -31.62 -6.98 -15.15
CA ILE A 195 -31.67 -8.21 -15.96
C ILE A 195 -32.40 -7.92 -17.29
N PRO A 196 -32.23 -8.76 -18.34
CA PRO A 196 -32.76 -8.49 -19.67
C PRO A 196 -34.26 -8.28 -19.77
N ASN A 197 -35.05 -8.81 -18.82
CA ASN A 197 -36.50 -8.61 -18.78
C ASN A 197 -36.93 -7.26 -18.16
N GLY A 198 -35.98 -6.43 -17.73
CA GLY A 198 -36.22 -5.12 -17.12
C GLY A 198 -36.40 -5.12 -15.60
N GLU A 199 -36.38 -6.28 -14.96
CA GLU A 199 -36.37 -6.37 -13.49
C GLU A 199 -34.98 -6.07 -12.93
N GLN A 200 -34.92 -5.73 -11.64
CA GLN A 200 -33.67 -5.46 -10.92
C GLN A 200 -33.53 -6.43 -9.76
N ILE A 201 -32.36 -7.01 -9.64
CA ILE A 201 -32.01 -7.94 -8.56
C ILE A 201 -30.74 -7.44 -7.82
N PRO A 202 -30.62 -7.64 -6.50
CA PRO A 202 -29.42 -7.25 -5.78
C PRO A 202 -28.24 -8.15 -6.16
N LEU A 203 -27.03 -7.61 -6.15
CA LEU A 203 -25.79 -8.34 -6.49
C LEU A 203 -25.59 -9.56 -5.56
N SER A 204 -26.06 -9.50 -4.33
CA SER A 204 -26.04 -10.61 -3.36
C SER A 204 -26.77 -11.88 -3.84
N GLU A 205 -27.74 -11.76 -4.78
CA GLU A 205 -28.36 -12.92 -5.40
C GLU A 205 -27.45 -13.63 -6.40
N LEU A 206 -26.48 -12.91 -6.98
CA LEU A 206 -25.60 -13.36 -8.05
C LEU A 206 -24.20 -13.75 -7.56
N ALA A 207 -23.83 -13.31 -6.34
CA ALA A 207 -22.50 -13.50 -5.79
C ALA A 207 -22.50 -13.60 -4.28
N LYS A 208 -21.54 -14.34 -3.72
CA LYS A 208 -21.15 -14.26 -2.32
C LYS A 208 -20.17 -13.10 -2.18
N ILE A 209 -20.46 -12.17 -1.27
CA ILE A 209 -19.65 -10.97 -1.04
C ILE A 209 -19.21 -10.96 0.41
N GLU A 210 -17.90 -10.93 0.63
CA GLU A 210 -17.31 -10.97 1.97
C GLU A 210 -16.01 -10.15 2.03
N TYR A 211 -15.63 -9.72 3.24
CA TYR A 211 -14.28 -9.22 3.45
C TYR A 211 -13.33 -10.40 3.55
N THR A 212 -12.20 -10.28 2.88
CA THR A 212 -11.10 -11.23 2.98
C THR A 212 -9.79 -10.45 3.07
N GLU A 213 -8.80 -11.06 3.69
CA GLU A 213 -7.44 -10.55 3.61
C GLU A 213 -6.79 -11.12 2.35
N GLY A 214 -6.31 -10.23 1.52
CA GLY A 214 -5.61 -10.57 0.29
C GLY A 214 -4.14 -10.18 0.35
N PRO A 215 -3.34 -10.60 -0.64
CA PRO A 215 -1.96 -10.15 -0.75
C PRO A 215 -1.95 -8.64 -1.02
N ALA A 216 -1.22 -7.90 -0.19
CA ALA A 216 -1.00 -6.47 -0.41
C ALA A 216 -0.14 -6.26 -1.66
N LYS A 217 0.90 -7.09 -1.82
CA LYS A 217 1.85 -7.03 -2.92
C LYS A 217 2.45 -8.40 -3.20
N ILE A 218 2.69 -8.73 -4.46
CA ILE A 218 3.42 -9.93 -4.88
C ILE A 218 4.66 -9.49 -5.65
N SER A 219 5.80 -9.53 -4.99
CA SER A 219 7.07 -9.15 -5.58
C SER A 219 7.78 -10.32 -6.26
N ARG A 220 8.45 -10.03 -7.37
CA ARG A 220 9.25 -11.01 -8.11
C ARG A 220 10.62 -10.45 -8.44
N ASP A 221 11.58 -11.36 -8.47
CA ASP A 221 12.93 -11.09 -8.97
C ASP A 221 13.29 -12.20 -9.97
N ASN A 222 13.62 -11.83 -11.21
CA ASN A 222 13.83 -12.77 -12.31
C ASN A 222 12.70 -13.82 -12.43
N THR A 223 11.44 -13.37 -12.42
CA THR A 223 10.20 -14.16 -12.45
C THR A 223 9.87 -14.97 -11.19
N ASN A 224 10.82 -15.22 -10.29
CA ASN A 224 10.61 -15.95 -9.04
C ASN A 224 9.95 -15.06 -7.99
N ARG A 225 8.94 -15.56 -7.29
CA ARG A 225 8.34 -14.87 -6.17
C ARG A 225 9.37 -14.70 -5.05
N ARG A 226 9.35 -13.55 -4.41
CA ARG A 226 10.22 -13.26 -3.28
C ARG A 226 9.52 -12.40 -2.23
N ILE A 227 10.08 -12.41 -1.04
CA ILE A 227 9.86 -11.42 0.01
C ILE A 227 11.21 -10.85 0.44
N VAL A 228 11.24 -9.61 0.87
CA VAL A 228 12.46 -8.94 1.34
C VAL A 228 12.34 -8.64 2.83
N VAL A 229 13.43 -8.88 3.56
CA VAL A 229 13.67 -8.31 4.87
C VAL A 229 14.74 -7.25 4.71
N GLY A 230 14.35 -6.00 4.80
CA GLY A 230 15.23 -4.84 4.76
C GLY A 230 15.81 -4.54 6.13
N ILE A 231 17.07 -4.11 6.16
CA ILE A 231 17.78 -3.78 7.39
C ILE A 231 18.60 -2.53 7.15
N ASN A 232 18.39 -1.50 7.95
CA ASN A 232 19.29 -0.34 7.96
C ASN A 232 20.33 -0.52 9.06
N VAL A 233 21.55 -0.10 8.76
CA VAL A 233 22.67 -0.22 9.69
C VAL A 233 22.97 1.14 10.31
N ARG A 234 23.00 1.21 11.65
CA ARG A 234 23.38 2.42 12.38
C ARG A 234 24.45 2.14 13.41
N ASN A 235 25.33 3.14 13.61
CA ASN A 235 26.43 3.10 14.57
C ASN A 235 27.39 1.93 14.34
N ARG A 236 27.49 1.43 13.12
CA ARG A 236 28.39 0.35 12.69
C ARG A 236 28.68 0.49 11.20
N ASP A 237 29.87 0.12 10.76
CA ASP A 237 30.19 -0.05 9.34
C ASP A 237 29.48 -1.30 8.78
N LEU A 238 29.13 -1.21 7.49
CA LEU A 238 28.51 -2.30 6.71
C LEU A 238 29.45 -3.48 6.52
#